data_88fb15579f3e257c96f95fa2d0a27a2f
#
_entry.id   88fb15579f3e257c96f95fa2d0a27a2f
#
_cell.length_a   1.000
_cell.length_b   1.000
_cell.length_c   1.000
_cell.angle_alpha   90.00
_cell.angle_beta   90.00
_cell.angle_gamma   90.00
#
_symmetry.space_group_name_H-M   'P 1'
#
loop_
_entity.id
_entity.type
_entity.pdbx_description
1 polymer ?
#
loop_
_entity_poly.entity_id
_entity_poly.type
_entity_poly.pdbx_seq_one_letter_code
_entity_poly.pdbx_strand_id
1 'polypeptide(L)'
;MREIADKIGAILMVDMAHPAGLIAAGELDNPVKYAHIVTSTTHKTLRGPRGGVIMMGKDFPNPWGKKTPKGEIKMMSQLLDSAYSPAFRAARWSMSSLRKPLPSAKFCNRNGKNMPNR
;
A
#
# COMPACT_ATOMS: atom_id res chain seq x y z
N MET A 1 9.75 2.02 16.99
CA MET A 1 8.86 3.08 16.44
C MET A 1 7.39 2.74 16.67
N ARG A 2 6.91 1.52 16.34
CA ARG A 2 5.51 1.13 16.55
C ARG A 2 5.08 1.27 18.01
N GLU A 3 5.82 0.71 18.95
CA GLU A 3 5.55 0.78 20.39
C GLU A 3 5.48 2.23 20.92
N ILE A 4 6.31 3.12 20.36
CA ILE A 4 6.27 4.54 20.72
C ILE A 4 4.97 5.18 20.23
N ALA A 5 4.60 4.92 18.99
CA ALA A 5 3.36 5.42 18.41
C ALA A 5 2.13 4.96 19.22
N ASP A 6 2.11 3.69 19.59
CA ASP A 6 1.03 3.11 20.41
C ASP A 6 0.94 3.75 21.80
N LYS A 7 2.09 4.00 22.44
CA LYS A 7 2.14 4.66 23.77
C LYS A 7 1.61 6.08 23.78
N ILE A 8 1.81 6.82 22.69
CA ILE A 8 1.35 8.22 22.58
C ILE A 8 0.01 8.35 21.83
N GLY A 9 -0.61 7.23 21.43
CA GLY A 9 -1.86 7.23 20.68
C GLY A 9 -1.75 7.79 19.26
N ALA A 10 -0.54 7.75 18.65
CA ALA A 10 -0.30 8.26 17.30
C ALA A 10 -0.41 7.16 16.24
N ILE A 11 -0.82 7.54 15.03
CA ILE A 11 -0.80 6.66 13.87
C ILE A 11 0.62 6.67 13.27
N LEU A 12 1.26 5.51 13.20
CA LEU A 12 2.54 5.34 12.51
C LEU A 12 2.29 5.18 11.01
N MET A 13 2.75 6.14 10.23
CA MET A 13 2.77 6.07 8.77
C MET A 13 4.21 5.93 8.26
N VAL A 14 4.42 5.06 7.28
CA VAL A 14 5.73 4.82 6.65
C VAL A 14 5.58 5.01 5.14
N ASP A 15 6.44 5.83 4.55
CA ASP A 15 6.56 5.92 3.10
C ASP A 15 7.72 5.04 2.63
N MET A 16 7.42 4.05 1.80
CA MET A 16 8.40 3.13 1.23
C MET A 16 8.59 3.33 -0.29
N ALA A 17 8.26 4.48 -0.84
CA ALA A 17 8.27 4.72 -2.28
C ALA A 17 9.63 4.41 -2.95
N HIS A 18 10.75 4.73 -2.29
CA HIS A 18 12.09 4.46 -2.82
C HIS A 18 12.54 3.01 -2.62
N PRO A 19 12.45 2.42 -1.40
CA PRO A 19 12.90 1.05 -1.16
C PRO A 19 11.89 -0.02 -1.59
N ALA A 20 10.73 0.34 -2.15
CA ALA A 20 9.65 -0.59 -2.47
C ALA A 20 10.11 -1.80 -3.32
N GLY A 21 11.03 -1.60 -4.26
CA GLY A 21 11.57 -2.69 -5.07
C GLY A 21 12.42 -3.67 -4.27
N LEU A 22 13.23 -3.18 -3.32
CA LEU A 22 14.06 -4.01 -2.44
C LEU A 22 13.19 -4.78 -1.44
N ILE A 23 12.14 -4.15 -0.93
CA ILE A 23 11.16 -4.79 -0.04
C ILE A 23 10.40 -5.90 -0.79
N ALA A 24 10.00 -5.65 -2.02
CA ALA A 24 9.34 -6.65 -2.87
C ALA A 24 10.26 -7.81 -3.23
N ALA A 25 11.56 -7.57 -3.35
CA ALA A 25 12.57 -8.61 -3.58
C ALA A 25 12.92 -9.40 -2.30
N GLY A 26 12.44 -8.96 -1.12
CA GLY A 26 12.77 -9.60 0.16
C GLY A 26 14.11 -9.19 0.77
N GLU A 27 14.79 -8.19 0.19
CA GLU A 27 16.08 -7.69 0.68
C GLU A 27 15.95 -6.75 1.89
N LEU A 28 14.75 -6.19 2.09
CA LEU A 28 14.42 -5.33 3.22
C LEU A 28 13.13 -5.78 3.88
N ASP A 29 13.02 -5.54 5.18
CA ASP A 29 11.82 -5.83 5.96
C ASP A 29 10.60 -5.06 5.43
N ASN A 30 9.46 -5.76 5.38
CA ASN A 30 8.21 -5.18 4.92
C ASN A 30 7.54 -4.35 6.04
N PRO A 31 7.46 -3.02 5.92
CA PRO A 31 6.90 -2.15 6.94
C PRO A 31 5.38 -2.34 7.15
N VAL A 32 4.67 -2.97 6.23
CA VAL A 32 3.22 -3.27 6.35
C VAL A 32 2.92 -4.13 7.59
N LYS A 33 3.89 -4.92 8.05
CA LYS A 33 3.76 -5.73 9.27
C LYS A 33 3.73 -4.89 10.55
N TYR A 34 4.36 -3.73 10.53
CA TYR A 34 4.61 -2.92 11.73
C TYR A 34 3.90 -1.58 11.72
N ALA A 35 3.74 -0.94 10.56
CA ALA A 35 3.09 0.35 10.44
C ALA A 35 1.57 0.23 10.43
N HIS A 36 0.89 1.29 10.83
CA HIS A 36 -0.55 1.39 10.71
C HIS A 36 -0.95 1.63 9.25
N ILE A 37 -0.24 2.55 8.59
CA ILE A 37 -0.44 2.93 7.19
C ILE A 37 0.91 2.94 6.50
N VAL A 38 0.97 2.42 5.29
CA VAL A 38 2.15 2.45 4.43
C VAL A 38 1.78 3.07 3.10
N THR A 39 2.58 4.03 2.64
CA THR A 39 2.43 4.63 1.32
C THR A 39 3.56 4.23 0.41
N SER A 40 3.29 4.16 -0.89
CA SER A 40 4.30 3.90 -1.91
C SER A 40 3.88 4.51 -3.25
N THR A 41 4.80 4.52 -4.19
CA THR A 41 4.56 4.86 -5.59
C THR A 41 4.81 3.66 -6.49
N THR A 42 4.06 3.57 -7.58
CA THR A 42 4.20 2.47 -8.54
C THR A 42 5.27 2.71 -9.61
N HIS A 43 5.66 3.97 -9.83
CA HIS A 43 6.48 4.43 -10.96
C HIS A 43 7.97 4.65 -10.66
N LYS A 44 8.45 4.19 -9.50
CA LYS A 44 9.87 4.21 -9.14
C LYS A 44 10.49 2.83 -9.34
N THR A 45 11.04 2.23 -8.30
CA THR A 45 11.67 0.89 -8.37
C THR A 45 10.73 -0.23 -8.80
N LEU A 46 9.41 -0.05 -8.60
CA LEU A 46 8.39 -1.01 -9.06
C LEU A 46 8.12 -0.94 -10.56
N ARG A 47 8.65 0.05 -11.29
CA ARG A 47 8.57 0.19 -12.76
C ARG A 47 7.15 0.18 -13.34
N GLY A 48 6.14 0.53 -12.55
CA GLY A 48 4.75 0.60 -12.98
C GLY A 48 4.36 1.96 -13.57
N PRO A 49 3.11 2.11 -14.01
CA PRO A 49 2.56 3.40 -14.42
C PRO A 49 2.55 4.37 -13.25
N ARG A 50 2.53 5.68 -13.56
CA ARG A 50 2.51 6.71 -12.51
C ARG A 50 1.27 6.60 -11.65
N GLY A 51 1.48 6.41 -10.34
CA GLY A 51 0.41 6.26 -9.36
C GLY A 51 0.95 6.18 -7.94
N GLY A 52 0.04 6.32 -6.97
CA GLY A 52 0.28 6.12 -5.55
C GLY A 52 -0.51 4.91 -5.03
N VAL A 53 0.01 4.28 -3.97
CA VAL A 53 -0.62 3.16 -3.29
C VAL A 53 -0.62 3.45 -1.80
N ILE A 54 -1.75 3.19 -1.14
CA ILE A 54 -1.87 3.19 0.32
C ILE A 54 -2.18 1.75 0.74
N MET A 55 -1.42 1.24 1.68
CA MET A 55 -1.53 -0.12 2.18
C MET A 55 -1.67 -0.13 3.69
N MET A 56 -2.41 -1.10 4.19
CA MET A 56 -2.51 -1.39 5.62
C MET A 56 -2.40 -2.90 5.82
N GLY A 57 -1.65 -3.33 6.83
CA GLY A 57 -1.56 -4.74 7.18
C GLY A 57 -2.81 -5.23 7.91
N LYS A 58 -3.41 -4.36 8.72
CA LYS A 58 -4.62 -4.63 9.50
C LYS A 58 -5.46 -3.37 9.56
N ASP A 59 -6.75 -3.49 9.28
CA ASP A 59 -7.68 -2.37 9.43
C ASP A 59 -8.02 -2.12 10.91
N PHE A 60 -8.31 -0.88 11.25
CA PHE A 60 -8.61 -0.48 12.62
C PHE A 60 -9.66 0.65 12.67
N PRO A 61 -10.41 0.78 13.77
CA PRO A 61 -11.37 1.86 13.92
C PRO A 61 -10.66 3.22 13.93
N ASN A 62 -11.25 4.24 13.30
CA ASN A 62 -10.63 5.55 13.27
C ASN A 62 -10.55 6.17 14.67
N PRO A 63 -9.40 6.78 15.05
CA PRO A 63 -9.21 7.36 16.38
C PRO A 63 -9.97 8.67 16.60
N TRP A 64 -10.51 9.28 15.54
CA TRP A 64 -11.26 10.53 15.61
C TRP A 64 -12.75 10.35 15.88
N GLY A 65 -13.23 9.14 16.09
CA GLY A 65 -14.62 8.84 16.40
C GLY A 65 -15.62 9.16 15.28
N LYS A 66 -15.15 9.30 14.03
CA LYS A 66 -16.06 9.53 12.89
C LYS A 66 -16.96 8.33 12.69
N LYS A 67 -18.28 8.58 12.64
CA LYS A 67 -19.31 7.54 12.52
C LYS A 67 -19.85 7.44 11.09
N THR A 68 -20.38 6.26 10.78
CA THR A 68 -21.20 6.03 9.58
C THR A 68 -22.59 6.64 9.78
N PRO A 69 -23.40 6.82 8.73
CA PRO A 69 -24.80 7.22 8.86
C PRO A 69 -25.65 6.27 9.74
N LYS A 70 -25.17 5.03 9.93
CA LYS A 70 -25.80 4.01 10.79
C LYS A 70 -25.37 4.09 12.25
N GLY A 71 -24.50 5.07 12.63
CA GLY A 71 -24.02 5.27 14.00
C GLY A 71 -22.79 4.45 14.39
N GLU A 72 -22.29 3.57 13.55
CA GLU A 72 -21.08 2.75 13.78
C GLU A 72 -19.81 3.57 13.53
N ILE A 73 -18.73 3.27 14.25
CA ILE A 73 -17.42 3.92 14.04
C ILE A 73 -16.88 3.46 12.68
N LYS A 74 -16.55 4.43 11.82
CA LYS A 74 -15.91 4.11 10.52
C LYS A 74 -14.54 3.49 10.73
N MET A 75 -14.23 2.48 9.94
CA MET A 75 -12.88 1.92 9.85
C MET A 75 -11.95 2.89 9.13
N MET A 76 -10.64 2.78 9.36
CA MET A 76 -9.64 3.65 8.73
C MET A 76 -9.65 3.51 7.21
N SER A 77 -9.81 2.30 6.68
CA SER A 77 -9.95 2.05 5.23
C SER A 77 -11.08 2.87 4.62
N GLN A 78 -12.24 2.89 5.26
CA GLN A 78 -13.41 3.66 4.80
C GLN A 78 -13.17 5.18 4.80
N LEU A 79 -12.38 5.68 5.76
CA LEU A 79 -12.01 7.09 5.80
C LEU A 79 -11.05 7.44 4.66
N LEU A 80 -10.05 6.61 4.42
CA LEU A 80 -9.10 6.78 3.32
C LEU A 80 -9.82 6.75 1.97
N ASP A 81 -10.70 5.78 1.74
CA ASP A 81 -11.50 5.69 0.53
C ASP A 81 -12.39 6.92 0.34
N SER A 82 -13.04 7.38 1.41
CA SER A 82 -13.91 8.56 1.34
C SER A 82 -13.13 9.86 1.09
N ALA A 83 -11.92 9.97 1.60
CA ALA A 83 -11.05 11.13 1.36
C ALA A 83 -10.50 11.15 -0.07
N TYR A 84 -10.21 9.97 -0.62
CA TYR A 84 -9.68 9.84 -1.97
C TYR A 84 -10.75 9.97 -3.05
N SER A 85 -11.98 9.54 -2.78
CA SER A 85 -13.06 9.39 -3.76
C SER A 85 -13.61 10.69 -4.38
N PRO A 86 -13.73 11.84 -3.70
CA PRO A 86 -14.38 13.01 -4.30
C PRO A 86 -13.59 13.65 -5.44
N ALA A 87 -12.25 13.64 -5.34
CA ALA A 87 -11.37 14.30 -6.29
C ALA A 87 -10.99 13.43 -7.50
N PHE A 88 -11.10 12.09 -7.38
CA PHE A 88 -10.53 11.14 -8.33
C PHE A 88 -11.54 10.12 -8.89
N ARG A 89 -12.84 10.32 -8.72
CA ARG A 89 -13.85 9.44 -9.33
C ARG A 89 -13.75 9.34 -10.85
N ALA A 90 -13.16 10.34 -11.51
CA ALA A 90 -12.90 10.30 -12.95
C ALA A 90 -11.71 9.40 -13.33
N ALA A 91 -10.82 9.06 -12.37
CA ALA A 91 -9.66 8.21 -12.57
C ALA A 91 -9.77 6.92 -11.73
N ARG A 92 -10.94 6.28 -11.73
CA ARG A 92 -11.12 4.98 -11.09
C ARG A 92 -10.35 3.91 -11.87
N TRP A 93 -9.06 3.81 -11.61
CA TRP A 93 -8.37 2.54 -11.80
C TRP A 93 -8.84 1.62 -10.67
N SER A 94 -9.87 0.87 -10.98
CA SER A 94 -10.37 -0.17 -10.10
C SER A 94 -9.21 -1.10 -9.78
N MET A 95 -8.96 -1.39 -8.50
CA MET A 95 -8.03 -2.43 -8.03
C MET A 95 -8.38 -3.80 -8.66
N SER A 96 -9.58 -3.98 -9.20
CA SER A 96 -9.95 -5.14 -10.01
C SER A 96 -9.17 -5.25 -11.33
N SER A 97 -8.61 -4.16 -11.84
CA SER A 97 -7.74 -4.19 -13.03
C SER A 97 -6.35 -4.76 -12.74
N LEU A 98 -5.91 -4.77 -11.48
CA LEU A 98 -4.66 -5.42 -11.05
C LEU A 98 -4.77 -6.94 -10.94
N ARG A 99 -5.95 -7.52 -11.11
CA ARG A 99 -6.14 -8.98 -11.21
C ARG A 99 -5.79 -9.56 -12.57
N LYS A 100 -5.47 -8.75 -13.58
CA LYS A 100 -4.81 -9.29 -14.77
C LYS A 100 -3.37 -9.60 -14.38
N PRO A 101 -2.93 -10.87 -14.50
CA PRO A 101 -1.53 -11.17 -14.29
C PRO A 101 -0.74 -10.25 -15.19
N LEU A 102 0.19 -9.50 -14.61
CA LEU A 102 1.22 -8.81 -15.40
C LEU A 102 1.80 -9.86 -16.33
N PRO A 103 1.90 -9.60 -17.65
CA PRO A 103 2.61 -10.50 -18.54
C PRO A 103 3.97 -10.71 -17.89
N SER A 104 4.30 -11.97 -17.64
CA SER A 104 5.46 -12.41 -16.88
C SER A 104 6.67 -11.54 -17.25
N ALA A 105 7.03 -10.62 -16.35
CA ALA A 105 8.27 -9.90 -16.50
C ALA A 105 9.37 -10.96 -16.43
N LYS A 106 9.99 -11.25 -17.58
CA LYS A 106 11.13 -12.14 -17.66
C LYS A 106 12.24 -11.50 -16.83
N PHE A 107 12.39 -11.96 -15.60
CA PHE A 107 13.52 -11.58 -14.77
C PHE A 107 14.78 -12.16 -15.43
N CYS A 108 15.54 -11.30 -16.04
CA CYS A 108 16.86 -11.62 -16.56
C CYS A 108 17.86 -11.51 -15.40
N ASN A 109 18.55 -12.60 -15.08
CA ASN A 109 19.65 -12.54 -14.14
C ASN A 109 20.85 -11.79 -14.76
N ARG A 110 21.86 -11.41 -13.95
CA ARG A 110 23.06 -10.70 -14.42
C ARG A 110 23.81 -11.39 -15.57
N ASN A 111 23.53 -12.67 -15.86
CA ASN A 111 24.18 -13.47 -16.89
C ASN A 111 23.30 -13.65 -18.14
N GLY A 112 22.21 -12.87 -18.30
CA GLY A 112 21.38 -12.89 -19.50
C GLY A 112 20.55 -14.15 -19.73
N LYS A 113 20.49 -15.08 -18.78
CA LYS A 113 19.72 -16.32 -18.91
C LYS A 113 18.33 -16.20 -18.29
N ASN A 114 17.31 -16.60 -19.04
CA ASN A 114 15.94 -16.67 -18.55
C ASN A 114 15.83 -17.75 -17.46
N MET A 115 15.22 -17.41 -16.30
CA MET A 115 14.89 -18.41 -15.30
C MET A 115 13.64 -19.20 -15.73
N PRO A 116 13.61 -20.54 -15.53
CA PRO A 116 12.39 -21.31 -15.73
C PRO A 116 11.34 -20.91 -14.68
N ASN A 117 10.08 -20.81 -15.13
CA ASN A 117 8.94 -20.63 -14.24
C ASN A 117 8.85 -21.81 -13.27
N ARG A 118 8.83 -21.55 -11.99
CA ARG A 118 8.35 -22.49 -10.96
C ARG A 118 6.91 -22.17 -10.62
#